data_757a59f50f661fa89e48ede65ecfa87c
#
_entry.id   757a59f50f661fa89e48ede65ecfa87c
#
_cell.length_a   1.000
_cell.length_b   1.000
_cell.length_c   1.000
_cell.angle_alpha   90.00
_cell.angle_beta   90.00
_cell.angle_gamma   90.00
#
_symmetry.space_group_name_H-M   'P 1'
#
loop_
_entity.id
_entity.type
_entity.pdbx_description
1 polymer ?
#
loop_
_entity_poly.entity_id
_entity_poly.type
_entity_poly.pdbx_seq_one_letter_code
_entity_poly.pdbx_strand_id
1 'polypeptide(L)'
;MDHETAPAKSRASVARISALVSVAVLAAAAGLFGVHLMSPNWRLSAQSVPLRSAALLFGPSSRGPAGFADIVDQVKPAVFGVQTKRSEPSEEQVGSNFFRHFGAPLTPRAPGGRHRPKTVMTQGSGFFISADGYAVTNNHVIEVSKTAEVQTDDQKTYTAKVVASDPISDLALLKVDGRDDFAFVKLADEMPRAGDWVLAIGNPFGLGGTVTAGIVSARERNIGTVTSDSLLQIDAPINKGDSGGPTFDLNGNVVGVNMMIFSPSGGSIGIAFAIPAATVRTVISQLRDKGSVSRGWLGVQIQPVTAEIADVLSLEQPQGALVAEPVADGPAAKAGVLSGDVIASVNGKAVKDAVVLSKAISGTAPGTSVRLGVIREGKEQAIDVALGELPVASSAASQEQPGQEQHEPDEPETMGRADASDLGLELAPAGSITGAGEQGVVVLDINPAGLWAEQGFSLGDVILEVSGKSVKTPEELGSAVSDARNAGKRILLLRLRSGDAMRFVTAPLG
;
A
#
# COMPACT_ATOMS: atom_id res chain seq x y z
N MET A 1 53.96 -26.07 26.18
CA MET A 1 54.69 -24.82 26.37
C MET A 1 54.02 -23.83 25.43
N ASP A 2 53.17 -22.87 25.76
CA ASP A 2 52.67 -22.33 27.01
C ASP A 2 51.21 -21.92 26.81
N HIS A 3 50.44 -22.18 27.85
CA HIS A 3 49.08 -21.72 28.02
C HIS A 3 49.10 -20.22 28.35
N GLU A 4 48.26 -19.40 27.71
CA GLU A 4 47.93 -18.09 28.20
C GLU A 4 46.40 -17.92 28.35
N THR A 5 46.04 -17.77 29.61
CA THR A 5 44.70 -17.71 30.13
C THR A 5 44.17 -16.30 30.07
N ALA A 6 42.96 -16.10 29.54
CA ALA A 6 42.20 -14.83 29.59
C ALA A 6 41.46 -14.71 30.92
N PRO A 7 41.36 -13.51 31.52
CA PRO A 7 40.79 -13.33 32.86
C PRO A 7 39.26 -13.17 32.83
N ALA A 8 38.63 -13.85 33.77
CA ALA A 8 37.23 -13.70 34.12
C ALA A 8 36.94 -12.30 34.71
N LYS A 9 35.99 -11.55 34.11
CA LYS A 9 35.44 -10.33 34.73
C LYS A 9 33.98 -10.56 35.17
N SER A 10 33.89 -10.70 36.44
CA SER A 10 32.98 -10.12 37.46
C SER A 10 31.47 -10.13 37.19
N ARG A 11 30.82 -11.14 37.75
CA ARG A 11 29.37 -11.22 38.04
C ARG A 11 28.90 -10.41 39.26
N ALA A 12 29.64 -9.42 39.70
CA ALA A 12 29.40 -8.75 40.99
C ALA A 12 28.61 -7.42 40.89
N SER A 13 28.24 -6.93 39.69
CA SER A 13 27.61 -5.61 39.57
C SER A 13 26.07 -5.61 39.50
N VAL A 14 25.45 -6.75 39.16
CA VAL A 14 23.97 -6.82 39.01
C VAL A 14 23.25 -7.03 40.33
N ALA A 15 23.92 -7.66 41.32
CA ALA A 15 23.32 -7.91 42.65
C ALA A 15 23.23 -6.68 43.57
N ARG A 16 24.00 -5.60 43.28
CA ARG A 16 24.00 -4.38 44.14
C ARG A 16 22.95 -3.34 43.75
N ILE A 17 22.40 -3.40 42.53
CA ILE A 17 21.36 -2.48 42.09
C ILE A 17 19.97 -2.93 42.58
N SER A 18 19.70 -4.22 42.67
CA SER A 18 18.44 -4.75 43.20
C SER A 18 18.23 -4.53 44.72
N ALA A 19 19.31 -4.41 45.46
CA ALA A 19 19.22 -4.21 46.94
C ALA A 19 18.93 -2.73 47.31
N LEU A 20 19.32 -1.76 46.50
CA LEU A 20 19.08 -0.33 46.74
C LEU A 20 17.66 0.13 46.44
N VAL A 21 16.97 -0.52 45.50
CA VAL A 21 15.57 -0.21 45.16
C VAL A 21 14.61 -0.75 46.22
N SER A 22 14.91 -1.87 46.83
CA SER A 22 14.07 -2.46 47.93
C SER A 22 14.14 -1.69 49.25
N VAL A 23 15.24 -1.02 49.56
CA VAL A 23 15.38 -0.20 50.77
C VAL A 23 14.67 1.16 50.63
N ALA A 24 14.60 1.74 49.43
CA ALA A 24 13.91 3.00 49.19
C ALA A 24 12.37 2.88 49.29
N VAL A 25 11.78 1.74 48.96
CA VAL A 25 10.34 1.51 49.05
C VAL A 25 9.91 1.26 50.49
N LEU A 26 10.75 0.65 51.33
CA LEU A 26 10.48 0.44 52.78
C LEU A 26 10.64 1.72 53.63
N ALA A 27 11.52 2.65 53.22
CA ALA A 27 11.68 3.94 53.91
C ALA A 27 10.52 4.91 53.62
N ALA A 28 9.89 4.84 52.41
CA ALA A 28 8.72 5.64 52.09
C ALA A 28 7.43 5.17 52.78
N ALA A 29 7.31 3.87 53.10
CA ALA A 29 6.18 3.33 53.87
C ALA A 29 6.27 3.64 55.38
N ALA A 30 7.47 3.76 55.95
CA ALA A 30 7.66 4.14 57.36
C ALA A 30 7.50 5.64 57.62
N GLY A 31 7.74 6.51 56.60
CA GLY A 31 7.56 7.96 56.71
C GLY A 31 6.10 8.43 56.74
N LEU A 32 5.18 7.65 56.17
CA LEU A 32 3.75 7.96 56.15
C LEU A 32 2.99 7.53 57.41
N PHE A 33 3.56 6.69 58.24
CA PHE A 33 2.94 6.24 59.51
C PHE A 33 3.36 7.06 60.74
N GLY A 34 4.39 7.92 60.64
CA GLY A 34 4.97 8.68 61.76
C GLY A 34 4.36 10.06 62.05
N VAL A 35 3.46 10.57 61.17
CA VAL A 35 2.92 11.95 61.33
C VAL A 35 1.50 11.97 61.89
N HIS A 36 0.92 10.84 62.27
CA HIS A 36 -0.50 10.77 62.68
C HIS A 36 -0.73 10.61 64.19
N LEU A 37 0.29 10.88 65.07
CA LEU A 37 0.18 10.68 66.54
C LEU A 37 0.24 11.96 67.39
N MET A 38 0.12 13.17 66.88
CA MET A 38 0.02 14.38 67.69
C MET A 38 -0.90 15.44 67.04
N SER A 39 -2.20 15.32 67.33
CA SER A 39 -3.07 16.50 67.55
C SER A 39 -4.44 16.05 68.10
N PRO A 40 -4.92 16.67 69.13
CA PRO A 40 -6.17 16.31 69.79
C PRO A 40 -7.34 17.08 69.15
N ASN A 41 -8.49 16.38 69.10
CA ASN A 41 -9.83 16.95 68.98
C ASN A 41 -10.27 17.43 67.54
N TRP A 42 -10.57 16.51 66.64
CA TRP A 42 -11.62 16.71 65.65
C TRP A 42 -12.59 15.54 65.74
N ARG A 43 -13.75 15.77 66.37
CA ARG A 43 -14.90 14.89 66.25
C ARG A 43 -15.52 15.10 64.85
N LEU A 44 -15.07 14.38 63.86
CA LEU A 44 -15.84 14.18 62.62
C LEU A 44 -16.91 13.15 62.92
N SER A 45 -18.16 13.59 62.99
CA SER A 45 -19.31 12.72 62.92
C SER A 45 -19.23 11.91 61.65
N ALA A 46 -18.74 10.68 61.70
CA ALA A 46 -18.89 9.72 60.65
C ALA A 46 -20.38 9.38 60.51
N GLN A 47 -21.08 10.12 59.70
CA GLN A 47 -22.33 9.63 59.15
C GLN A 47 -21.98 8.40 58.30
N SER A 48 -22.27 7.25 58.84
CA SER A 48 -22.24 5.96 58.15
C SER A 48 -23.24 6.05 57.00
N VAL A 49 -22.75 6.37 55.78
CA VAL A 49 -23.49 6.16 54.55
C VAL A 49 -23.67 4.64 54.43
N PRO A 50 -24.88 4.11 54.45
CA PRO A 50 -25.06 2.65 54.38
C PRO A 50 -24.52 2.15 53.07
N LEU A 51 -23.56 1.25 53.09
CA LEU A 51 -22.96 0.54 51.95
C LEU A 51 -23.97 -0.30 51.15
N ARG A 52 -25.27 -0.13 51.39
CA ARG A 52 -26.32 -0.87 50.69
C ARG A 52 -26.72 -0.29 49.34
N SER A 53 -26.33 0.95 49.01
CA SER A 53 -26.74 1.56 47.73
C SER A 53 -25.78 1.35 46.55
N ALA A 54 -24.55 0.90 46.81
CA ALA A 54 -23.61 0.60 45.73
C ALA A 54 -23.81 -0.79 45.08
N ALA A 55 -24.45 -1.70 45.79
CA ALA A 55 -24.71 -3.07 45.27
C ALA A 55 -25.90 -3.17 44.36
N LEU A 56 -26.72 -2.11 44.19
CA LEU A 56 -27.88 -2.11 43.34
C LEU A 56 -27.63 -1.50 41.94
N LEU A 57 -26.43 -0.93 41.70
CA LEU A 57 -26.05 -0.46 40.38
C LEU A 57 -25.32 -1.49 39.55
N PHE A 58 -24.86 -2.57 40.17
CA PHE A 58 -24.33 -3.74 39.50
C PHE A 58 -25.23 -4.90 39.86
N GLY A 59 -26.36 -5.05 39.15
CA GLY A 59 -27.08 -6.32 39.11
C GLY A 59 -26.08 -7.41 38.75
N PRO A 60 -26.24 -8.67 39.20
CA PRO A 60 -25.37 -9.74 38.76
C PRO A 60 -25.54 -9.92 37.27
N SER A 61 -24.73 -9.22 36.49
CA SER A 61 -24.47 -9.59 35.11
C SER A 61 -23.70 -10.90 35.22
N SER A 62 -24.42 -11.98 35.27
CA SER A 62 -23.91 -13.35 35.24
C SER A 62 -23.32 -13.73 33.89
N ARG A 63 -22.93 -12.76 33.08
CA ARG A 63 -22.17 -12.95 31.86
C ARG A 63 -20.89 -12.11 32.01
N GLY A 64 -19.74 -12.77 31.91
CA GLY A 64 -18.46 -12.10 31.67
C GLY A 64 -18.56 -11.11 30.48
N PRO A 65 -17.52 -10.35 30.17
CA PRO A 65 -17.55 -9.45 29.00
C PRO A 65 -18.15 -10.22 27.82
N ALA A 66 -19.15 -9.62 27.14
CA ALA A 66 -19.84 -10.26 26.03
C ALA A 66 -18.79 -10.75 25.03
N GLY A 67 -18.63 -12.07 24.91
CA GLY A 67 -17.72 -12.67 23.94
C GLY A 67 -18.28 -12.52 22.52
N PHE A 68 -17.46 -12.85 21.55
CA PHE A 68 -17.85 -12.80 20.14
C PHE A 68 -18.44 -14.13 19.62
N ALA A 69 -18.59 -15.13 20.50
CA ALA A 69 -18.97 -16.50 20.13
C ALA A 69 -20.28 -16.56 19.33
N ASP A 70 -21.33 -15.86 19.79
CA ASP A 70 -22.63 -15.87 19.13
C ASP A 70 -22.55 -15.32 17.69
N ILE A 71 -21.78 -14.29 17.46
CA ILE A 71 -21.56 -13.70 16.12
C ILE A 71 -20.76 -14.68 15.25
N VAL A 72 -19.71 -15.27 15.81
CA VAL A 72 -18.86 -16.25 15.12
C VAL A 72 -19.69 -17.44 14.68
N ASP A 73 -20.52 -18.02 15.55
CA ASP A 73 -21.38 -19.15 15.23
C ASP A 73 -22.37 -18.82 14.09
N GLN A 74 -22.85 -17.58 14.05
CA GLN A 74 -23.74 -17.09 13.00
C GLN A 74 -23.07 -16.95 11.64
N VAL A 75 -21.84 -16.40 11.58
CA VAL A 75 -21.22 -15.99 10.31
C VAL A 75 -20.22 -17.01 9.77
N LYS A 76 -19.61 -17.82 10.63
CA LYS A 76 -18.59 -18.81 10.28
C LYS A 76 -19.03 -19.80 9.21
N PRO A 77 -20.29 -20.31 9.19
CA PRO A 77 -20.74 -21.23 8.14
C PRO A 77 -20.70 -20.64 6.72
N ALA A 78 -20.65 -19.32 6.58
CA ALA A 78 -20.51 -18.65 5.29
C ALA A 78 -19.06 -18.48 4.83
N VAL A 79 -18.07 -18.78 5.70
CA VAL A 79 -16.64 -18.59 5.40
C VAL A 79 -16.01 -19.94 5.04
N PHE A 80 -15.20 -19.95 3.99
CA PHE A 80 -14.58 -21.16 3.47
C PHE A 80 -13.10 -20.95 3.13
N GLY A 81 -12.35 -22.05 3.05
CA GLY A 81 -11.01 -22.09 2.51
C GLY A 81 -11.03 -22.21 0.99
N VAL A 82 -10.10 -21.53 0.32
CA VAL A 82 -9.91 -21.59 -1.14
C VAL A 82 -8.54 -22.16 -1.44
N GLN A 83 -8.51 -23.11 -2.39
CA GLN A 83 -7.27 -23.67 -2.91
C GLN A 83 -7.29 -23.65 -4.44
N THR A 84 -6.17 -23.21 -5.03
CA THR A 84 -5.96 -23.30 -6.47
C THR A 84 -4.69 -24.08 -6.78
N LYS A 85 -4.71 -24.86 -7.86
CA LYS A 85 -3.57 -25.63 -8.34
C LYS A 85 -3.06 -24.97 -9.62
N ARG A 86 -1.81 -24.57 -9.64
CA ARG A 86 -1.15 -24.03 -10.81
C ARG A 86 -0.06 -24.98 -11.28
N SER A 87 -0.08 -25.34 -12.56
CA SER A 87 1.05 -25.98 -13.24
C SER A 87 1.93 -24.87 -13.80
N GLU A 88 3.09 -24.63 -13.21
CA GLU A 88 3.98 -23.59 -13.69
C GLU A 88 4.71 -23.96 -14.97
N PRO A 89 4.72 -23.10 -15.97
CA PRO A 89 5.83 -22.95 -16.89
C PRO A 89 6.78 -21.91 -16.32
N SER A 90 7.96 -22.36 -15.84
CA SER A 90 9.12 -21.56 -15.40
C SER A 90 8.95 -20.55 -14.23
N GLU A 91 9.84 -20.71 -13.27
CA GLU A 91 9.89 -20.14 -11.91
C GLU A 91 10.10 -18.61 -11.78
N GLU A 92 10.16 -17.82 -12.85
CA GLU A 92 10.65 -16.44 -12.74
C GLU A 92 9.63 -15.36 -12.36
N GLN A 93 8.35 -15.58 -12.57
CA GLN A 93 7.39 -14.48 -12.44
C GLN A 93 6.44 -14.53 -11.23
N VAL A 94 6.18 -15.68 -10.66
CA VAL A 94 5.11 -15.83 -9.65
C VAL A 94 5.59 -15.58 -8.23
N GLY A 95 6.80 -16.03 -7.89
CA GLY A 95 7.39 -15.78 -6.57
C GLY A 95 7.66 -14.30 -6.30
N SER A 96 8.01 -13.52 -7.34
CA SER A 96 8.37 -12.11 -7.19
C SER A 96 7.18 -11.22 -6.84
N ASN A 97 6.01 -11.45 -7.38
CA ASN A 97 4.84 -10.60 -7.14
C ASN A 97 4.21 -10.86 -5.77
N PHE A 98 4.10 -12.13 -5.37
CA PHE A 98 3.59 -12.49 -4.05
C PHE A 98 4.54 -12.02 -2.93
N PHE A 99 5.86 -12.24 -3.07
CA PHE A 99 6.85 -11.80 -2.08
C PHE A 99 7.05 -10.29 -2.04
N ARG A 100 6.85 -9.57 -3.14
CA ARG A 100 6.83 -8.10 -3.16
C ARG A 100 5.74 -7.52 -2.28
N HIS A 101 4.58 -8.16 -2.22
CA HIS A 101 3.46 -7.73 -1.38
C HIS A 101 3.68 -7.99 0.13
N PHE A 102 4.53 -8.95 0.48
CA PHE A 102 4.76 -9.36 1.87
C PHE A 102 6.14 -8.99 2.44
N GLY A 103 6.93 -8.18 1.72
CA GLY A 103 8.17 -7.59 2.24
C GLY A 103 9.32 -8.57 2.57
N ALA A 104 9.31 -9.78 1.99
CA ALA A 104 10.38 -10.75 2.24
C ALA A 104 11.63 -10.46 1.40
N PRO A 105 12.86 -10.52 1.97
CA PRO A 105 14.09 -10.31 1.23
C PRO A 105 14.35 -11.44 0.23
N LEU A 106 14.75 -11.07 -0.99
CA LEU A 106 15.15 -12.01 -2.04
C LEU A 106 16.49 -12.68 -1.65
N THR A 107 16.50 -13.98 -1.47
CA THR A 107 17.74 -14.73 -1.28
C THR A 107 18.39 -15.05 -2.64
N PRO A 108 19.70 -14.81 -2.83
CA PRO A 108 20.41 -15.17 -4.06
C PRO A 108 20.44 -16.68 -4.25
N ARG A 109 20.13 -17.14 -5.44
CA ARG A 109 20.04 -18.56 -5.80
C ARG A 109 21.31 -19.06 -6.49
N ALA A 110 21.70 -20.29 -6.21
CA ALA A 110 22.81 -20.97 -6.87
C ALA A 110 22.40 -21.48 -8.28
N PRO A 111 23.27 -21.40 -9.30
CA PRO A 111 22.97 -21.86 -10.65
C PRO A 111 23.12 -23.37 -10.78
N GLY A 112 22.15 -24.03 -11.42
CA GLY A 112 22.28 -25.39 -11.93
C GLY A 112 21.36 -26.45 -11.35
N GLY A 113 20.13 -26.56 -11.84
CA GLY A 113 19.22 -27.69 -11.59
C GLY A 113 18.20 -27.87 -12.72
N ARG A 114 18.07 -29.09 -13.22
CA ARG A 114 17.06 -29.47 -14.21
C ARG A 114 15.66 -29.29 -13.62
N HIS A 115 14.84 -28.43 -14.19
CA HIS A 115 13.50 -28.10 -13.72
C HIS A 115 12.49 -29.20 -14.10
N ARG A 116 11.85 -29.78 -13.08
CA ARG A 116 10.58 -30.48 -13.24
C ARG A 116 9.47 -29.45 -12.96
N PRO A 117 8.35 -29.47 -13.70
CA PRO A 117 7.22 -28.59 -13.41
C PRO A 117 6.75 -28.85 -11.97
N LYS A 118 6.79 -27.81 -11.14
CA LYS A 118 6.35 -27.86 -9.74
C LYS A 118 4.94 -27.32 -9.66
N THR A 119 4.00 -28.12 -9.17
CA THR A 119 2.65 -27.64 -8.89
C THR A 119 2.73 -26.76 -7.66
N VAL A 120 2.46 -25.47 -7.81
CA VAL A 120 2.31 -24.52 -6.71
C VAL A 120 0.85 -24.49 -6.31
N MET A 121 0.57 -24.64 -5.02
CA MET A 121 -0.75 -24.48 -4.45
C MET A 121 -0.85 -23.10 -3.80
N THR A 122 -1.78 -22.28 -4.28
CA THR A 122 -2.15 -21.03 -3.63
C THR A 122 -3.34 -21.29 -2.71
N GLN A 123 -3.30 -20.70 -1.51
CA GLN A 123 -4.32 -20.89 -0.49
C GLN A 123 -4.78 -19.55 0.04
N GLY A 124 -6.07 -19.46 0.32
CA GLY A 124 -6.72 -18.30 0.88
C GLY A 124 -8.04 -18.65 1.50
N SER A 125 -8.84 -17.64 1.75
CA SER A 125 -10.19 -17.73 2.27
C SER A 125 -11.18 -17.04 1.34
N GLY A 126 -12.45 -17.28 1.55
CA GLY A 126 -13.54 -16.59 0.87
C GLY A 126 -14.82 -16.68 1.69
N PHE A 127 -15.88 -16.06 1.21
CA PHE A 127 -17.19 -16.11 1.86
C PHE A 127 -18.33 -16.03 0.85
N PHE A 128 -19.44 -16.68 1.16
CA PHE A 128 -20.66 -16.64 0.36
C PHE A 128 -21.41 -15.33 0.58
N ILE A 129 -21.93 -14.77 -0.51
CA ILE A 129 -22.76 -13.56 -0.54
C ILE A 129 -24.20 -13.84 -0.98
N SER A 130 -24.50 -15.08 -1.37
CA SER A 130 -25.85 -15.53 -1.72
C SER A 130 -26.01 -17.04 -1.51
N ALA A 131 -27.24 -17.46 -1.26
CA ALA A 131 -27.56 -18.85 -1.00
C ALA A 131 -27.31 -19.78 -2.21
N ASP A 132 -27.42 -19.25 -3.42
CA ASP A 132 -27.15 -19.97 -4.66
C ASP A 132 -25.66 -20.17 -4.99
N GLY A 133 -24.75 -19.73 -4.10
CA GLY A 133 -23.32 -20.02 -4.17
C GLY A 133 -22.45 -18.97 -4.84
N TYR A 134 -22.92 -17.72 -5.03
CA TYR A 134 -21.99 -16.64 -5.34
C TYR A 134 -21.14 -16.31 -4.12
N ALA A 135 -19.85 -16.13 -4.36
CA ALA A 135 -18.86 -15.96 -3.29
C ALA A 135 -17.74 -15.00 -3.71
N VAL A 136 -17.10 -14.40 -2.70
CA VAL A 136 -16.02 -13.42 -2.85
C VAL A 136 -14.73 -13.97 -2.29
N THR A 137 -13.62 -13.68 -2.96
CA THR A 137 -12.24 -13.89 -2.50
C THR A 137 -11.33 -12.84 -3.11
N ASN A 138 -10.03 -12.85 -2.80
CA ASN A 138 -9.07 -11.99 -3.49
C ASN A 138 -8.67 -12.54 -4.86
N ASN A 139 -8.33 -11.63 -5.78
CA ASN A 139 -7.81 -12.01 -7.10
C ASN A 139 -6.47 -12.75 -6.98
N HIS A 140 -5.54 -12.31 -6.12
CA HIS A 140 -4.26 -12.97 -5.93
C HIS A 140 -4.37 -14.40 -5.37
N VAL A 141 -5.50 -14.76 -4.72
CA VAL A 141 -5.76 -16.13 -4.24
C VAL A 141 -6.10 -17.07 -5.38
N ILE A 142 -6.84 -16.58 -6.39
CA ILE A 142 -7.24 -17.37 -7.55
C ILE A 142 -6.30 -17.21 -8.74
N GLU A 143 -5.55 -16.09 -8.81
CA GLU A 143 -4.69 -15.71 -9.92
C GLU A 143 -5.33 -15.95 -11.31
N VAL A 144 -4.62 -16.68 -12.19
CA VAL A 144 -5.10 -17.00 -13.55
C VAL A 144 -5.93 -18.29 -13.61
N SER A 145 -6.29 -18.88 -12.47
CA SER A 145 -7.07 -20.12 -12.42
C SER A 145 -8.51 -19.89 -12.85
N LYS A 146 -9.04 -20.78 -13.67
CA LYS A 146 -10.47 -20.75 -14.07
C LYS A 146 -11.39 -21.43 -13.05
N THR A 147 -10.82 -22.27 -12.18
CA THR A 147 -11.53 -23.03 -11.15
C THR A 147 -10.74 -23.03 -9.86
N ALA A 148 -11.43 -23.13 -8.73
CA ALA A 148 -10.84 -23.27 -7.40
C ALA A 148 -11.53 -24.40 -6.65
N GLU A 149 -10.82 -25.04 -5.72
CA GLU A 149 -11.42 -25.92 -4.72
C GLU A 149 -11.83 -25.06 -3.51
N VAL A 150 -13.07 -25.21 -3.06
CA VAL A 150 -13.63 -24.49 -1.91
C VAL A 150 -13.97 -25.51 -0.84
N GLN A 151 -13.42 -25.33 0.37
CA GLN A 151 -13.72 -26.17 1.52
C GLN A 151 -14.51 -25.38 2.57
N THR A 152 -15.76 -25.79 2.78
CA THR A 152 -16.70 -25.18 3.72
C THR A 152 -16.40 -25.57 5.17
N ASP A 153 -17.00 -24.87 6.14
CA ASP A 153 -16.79 -25.13 7.57
C ASP A 153 -17.20 -26.56 7.99
N ASP A 154 -18.20 -27.14 7.34
CA ASP A 154 -18.63 -28.55 7.51
C ASP A 154 -17.71 -29.57 6.81
N GLN A 155 -16.49 -29.14 6.41
CA GLN A 155 -15.43 -29.93 5.78
C GLN A 155 -15.82 -30.54 4.42
N LYS A 156 -16.87 -30.06 3.78
CA LYS A 156 -17.22 -30.48 2.41
C LYS A 156 -16.40 -29.67 1.40
N THR A 157 -16.00 -30.34 0.34
CA THR A 157 -15.24 -29.73 -0.76
C THR A 157 -16.13 -29.58 -1.98
N TYR A 158 -16.11 -28.41 -2.58
CA TYR A 158 -16.84 -28.06 -3.79
C TYR A 158 -15.87 -27.50 -4.84
N THR A 159 -16.24 -27.62 -6.11
CA THR A 159 -15.56 -26.94 -7.18
C THR A 159 -16.24 -25.60 -7.45
N ALA A 160 -15.49 -24.53 -7.38
CA ALA A 160 -15.93 -23.19 -7.75
C ALA A 160 -15.43 -22.83 -9.15
N LYS A 161 -16.27 -22.17 -9.94
CA LYS A 161 -15.89 -21.48 -11.17
C LYS A 161 -15.51 -20.04 -10.85
N VAL A 162 -14.42 -19.55 -11.38
CA VAL A 162 -14.11 -18.12 -11.38
C VAL A 162 -14.99 -17.46 -12.42
N VAL A 163 -15.97 -16.67 -11.97
CA VAL A 163 -16.87 -15.91 -12.86
C VAL A 163 -16.09 -14.80 -13.54
N ALA A 164 -15.43 -14.00 -12.75
CA ALA A 164 -14.55 -12.92 -13.18
C ALA A 164 -13.68 -12.43 -12.01
N SER A 165 -12.62 -11.71 -12.32
CA SER A 165 -11.77 -11.07 -11.31
C SER A 165 -11.27 -9.71 -11.76
N ASP A 166 -10.87 -8.89 -10.80
CA ASP A 166 -10.31 -7.58 -11.02
C ASP A 166 -8.98 -7.43 -10.28
N PRO A 167 -7.85 -7.45 -10.99
CA PRO A 167 -6.53 -7.33 -10.37
C PRO A 167 -6.30 -6.00 -9.68
N ILE A 168 -6.97 -4.92 -10.11
CA ILE A 168 -6.77 -3.58 -9.57
C ILE A 168 -7.35 -3.45 -8.17
N SER A 169 -8.57 -3.96 -7.93
CA SER A 169 -9.16 -3.99 -6.59
C SER A 169 -8.78 -5.25 -5.81
N ASP A 170 -8.06 -6.18 -6.42
CA ASP A 170 -7.70 -7.49 -5.86
C ASP A 170 -8.92 -8.29 -5.39
N LEU A 171 -10.03 -8.26 -6.16
CA LEU A 171 -11.25 -8.99 -5.89
C LEU A 171 -11.58 -9.99 -6.98
N ALA A 172 -12.19 -11.12 -6.59
CA ALA A 172 -12.70 -12.13 -7.50
C ALA A 172 -14.08 -12.59 -7.08
N LEU A 173 -14.93 -12.83 -8.10
CA LEU A 173 -16.26 -13.44 -7.96
C LEU A 173 -16.19 -14.91 -8.34
N LEU A 174 -16.59 -15.75 -7.42
CA LEU A 174 -16.72 -17.19 -7.61
C LEU A 174 -18.18 -17.60 -7.71
N LYS A 175 -18.44 -18.70 -8.40
CA LYS A 175 -19.71 -19.44 -8.39
C LYS A 175 -19.43 -20.86 -7.98
N VAL A 176 -19.97 -21.24 -6.83
CA VAL A 176 -19.91 -22.60 -6.27
C VAL A 176 -21.18 -23.32 -6.63
N ASP A 177 -21.07 -24.43 -7.32
CA ASP A 177 -22.20 -25.30 -7.68
C ASP A 177 -22.32 -26.46 -6.66
N GLY A 178 -23.50 -27.09 -6.57
CA GLY A 178 -23.71 -28.31 -5.77
C GLY A 178 -24.83 -28.22 -4.74
N ARG A 179 -25.25 -26.99 -4.35
CA ARG A 179 -26.42 -26.74 -3.50
C ARG A 179 -26.92 -25.31 -3.72
N ASP A 180 -28.13 -25.01 -3.28
CA ASP A 180 -28.79 -23.71 -3.38
C ASP A 180 -29.17 -23.09 -2.03
N ASP A 181 -28.62 -23.64 -0.95
CA ASP A 181 -28.89 -23.27 0.44
C ASP A 181 -27.60 -22.98 1.23
N PHE A 182 -26.59 -22.43 0.57
CA PHE A 182 -25.36 -21.99 1.26
C PHE A 182 -25.66 -20.90 2.30
N ALA A 183 -25.10 -21.03 3.50
CA ALA A 183 -25.08 -19.94 4.44
C ALA A 183 -24.31 -18.77 3.80
N PHE A 184 -24.82 -17.56 3.90
CA PHE A 184 -24.22 -16.37 3.31
C PHE A 184 -24.31 -15.17 4.25
N VAL A 185 -23.45 -14.17 4.00
CA VAL A 185 -23.36 -12.94 4.80
C VAL A 185 -23.65 -11.70 3.96
N LYS A 186 -24.02 -10.62 4.62
CA LYS A 186 -24.31 -9.34 3.98
C LYS A 186 -23.13 -8.39 4.08
N LEU A 187 -22.94 -7.57 3.06
CA LEU A 187 -22.01 -6.45 3.09
C LEU A 187 -22.61 -5.31 3.91
N ALA A 188 -21.81 -4.70 4.79
CA ALA A 188 -22.23 -3.53 5.57
C ALA A 188 -22.56 -2.34 4.66
N ASP A 189 -23.60 -1.60 4.97
CA ASP A 189 -23.99 -0.41 4.21
C ASP A 189 -23.13 0.80 4.55
N GLU A 190 -22.69 0.89 5.79
CA GLU A 190 -21.88 1.98 6.31
C GLU A 190 -20.44 1.54 6.57
N MET A 191 -19.50 2.46 6.36
CA MET A 191 -18.09 2.25 6.69
C MET A 191 -17.89 2.40 8.20
N PRO A 192 -17.27 1.44 8.89
CA PRO A 192 -17.01 1.52 10.32
C PRO A 192 -16.08 2.70 10.65
N ARG A 193 -16.17 3.20 11.87
CA ARG A 193 -15.32 4.29 12.37
C ARG A 193 -14.03 3.73 12.96
N ALA A 194 -12.98 4.53 13.00
CA ALA A 194 -11.81 4.20 13.79
C ALA A 194 -12.21 3.97 15.27
N GLY A 195 -11.75 2.85 15.84
CA GLY A 195 -12.11 2.40 17.19
C GLY A 195 -13.28 1.41 17.25
N ASP A 196 -14.06 1.23 16.20
CA ASP A 196 -15.11 0.21 16.17
C ASP A 196 -14.49 -1.19 16.14
N TRP A 197 -15.07 -2.14 16.89
CA TRP A 197 -14.65 -3.53 16.93
C TRP A 197 -14.87 -4.23 15.60
N VAL A 198 -13.92 -5.08 15.22
CA VAL A 198 -14.01 -5.94 14.06
C VAL A 198 -13.53 -7.35 14.37
N LEU A 199 -14.09 -8.33 13.63
CA LEU A 199 -13.70 -9.73 13.67
C LEU A 199 -13.20 -10.13 12.29
N ALA A 200 -11.91 -10.47 12.16
CA ALA A 200 -11.37 -11.03 10.94
C ALA A 200 -11.50 -12.56 11.01
N ILE A 201 -12.13 -13.14 9.98
CA ILE A 201 -12.34 -14.58 9.91
C ILE A 201 -11.73 -15.10 8.61
N GLY A 202 -10.93 -16.15 8.73
CA GLY A 202 -10.40 -16.92 7.62
C GLY A 202 -10.62 -18.40 7.83
N ASN A 203 -10.39 -19.20 6.79
CA ASN A 203 -10.34 -20.64 6.90
C ASN A 203 -9.06 -21.18 6.23
N PRO A 204 -7.89 -20.73 6.71
CA PRO A 204 -6.64 -21.20 6.15
C PRO A 204 -6.52 -22.71 6.26
N PHE A 205 -6.15 -23.36 5.17
CA PHE A 205 -5.96 -24.82 5.10
C PHE A 205 -7.23 -25.66 5.30
N GLY A 206 -8.43 -25.05 5.35
CA GLY A 206 -9.67 -25.79 5.60
C GLY A 206 -9.74 -26.43 7.00
N LEU A 207 -8.99 -25.90 7.98
CA LEU A 207 -8.89 -26.48 9.33
C LEU A 207 -10.04 -26.09 10.28
N GLY A 208 -11.12 -25.52 9.75
CA GLY A 208 -12.31 -25.20 10.55
C GLY A 208 -12.40 -23.74 11.00
N GLY A 209 -11.73 -22.84 10.30
CA GLY A 209 -11.83 -21.40 10.50
C GLY A 209 -10.98 -20.85 11.63
N THR A 210 -10.35 -19.69 11.38
CA THR A 210 -9.61 -18.90 12.36
C THR A 210 -10.36 -17.60 12.59
N VAL A 211 -10.51 -17.20 13.84
CA VAL A 211 -11.18 -15.95 14.24
C VAL A 211 -10.21 -15.11 15.04
N THR A 212 -10.05 -13.87 14.62
CA THR A 212 -9.29 -12.86 15.38
C THR A 212 -10.15 -11.63 15.60
N ALA A 213 -9.92 -10.92 16.70
CA ALA A 213 -10.63 -9.70 17.03
C ALA A 213 -9.66 -8.53 17.15
N GLY A 214 -10.11 -7.36 16.76
CA GLY A 214 -9.39 -6.11 16.84
C GLY A 214 -10.32 -4.93 16.60
N ILE A 215 -9.75 -3.79 16.26
CA ILE A 215 -10.50 -2.58 15.94
C ILE A 215 -10.13 -2.05 14.55
N VAL A 216 -10.94 -1.18 14.03
CA VAL A 216 -10.56 -0.31 12.91
C VAL A 216 -9.51 0.69 13.40
N SER A 217 -8.29 0.57 12.94
CA SER A 217 -7.19 1.48 13.30
C SER A 217 -7.23 2.77 12.51
N ALA A 218 -7.57 2.69 11.22
CA ALA A 218 -7.71 3.85 10.34
C ALA A 218 -8.60 3.54 9.14
N ARG A 219 -9.11 4.60 8.53
CA ARG A 219 -9.92 4.54 7.30
C ARG A 219 -9.15 5.20 6.17
N GLU A 220 -9.47 4.80 4.95
CA GLU A 220 -8.94 5.47 3.74
C GLU A 220 -7.40 5.51 3.65
N ARG A 221 -6.74 4.41 4.06
CA ARG A 221 -5.29 4.29 3.93
C ARG A 221 -4.89 3.99 2.50
N ASN A 222 -3.97 4.80 1.99
CA ASN A 222 -3.24 4.50 0.77
C ASN A 222 -1.86 3.98 1.15
N ILE A 223 -1.53 2.79 0.69
CA ILE A 223 -0.24 2.14 0.97
C ILE A 223 0.66 2.06 -0.26
N GLY A 224 0.35 2.86 -1.30
CA GLY A 224 1.17 2.93 -2.52
C GLY A 224 1.14 1.64 -3.36
N THR A 225 0.18 0.76 -3.14
CA THR A 225 -0.05 -0.42 -3.97
C THR A 225 -0.87 -0.07 -5.21
N VAL A 226 -0.98 -1.03 -6.15
CA VAL A 226 -1.71 -0.89 -7.42
C VAL A 226 -3.19 -0.55 -7.23
N THR A 227 -3.74 -0.80 -6.02
CA THR A 227 -5.12 -0.47 -5.69
C THR A 227 -5.29 1.03 -5.57
N SER A 228 -6.04 1.63 -6.49
CA SER A 228 -6.47 3.03 -6.40
C SER A 228 -7.45 3.28 -5.25
N ASP A 229 -7.88 2.23 -4.58
CA ASP A 229 -8.91 2.26 -3.54
C ASP A 229 -8.29 2.46 -2.16
N SER A 230 -8.96 3.28 -1.37
CA SER A 230 -8.61 3.49 0.03
C SER A 230 -8.93 2.24 0.84
N LEU A 231 -7.96 1.71 1.57
CA LEU A 231 -8.09 0.51 2.38
C LEU A 231 -8.54 0.83 3.82
N LEU A 232 -9.20 -0.13 4.44
CA LEU A 232 -9.50 -0.14 5.86
C LEU A 232 -8.31 -0.76 6.60
N GLN A 233 -7.67 -0.02 7.52
CA GLN A 233 -6.63 -0.56 8.38
C GLN A 233 -7.26 -1.12 9.65
N ILE A 234 -6.90 -2.35 10.01
CA ILE A 234 -7.36 -3.03 11.23
C ILE A 234 -6.15 -3.58 12.01
N ASP A 235 -6.30 -3.78 13.30
CA ASP A 235 -5.28 -4.41 14.14
C ASP A 235 -5.63 -5.87 14.49
N ALA A 236 -6.79 -6.38 14.07
CA ALA A 236 -7.09 -7.79 14.14
C ALA A 236 -5.98 -8.59 13.43
N PRO A 237 -5.33 -9.54 14.11
CA PRO A 237 -4.26 -10.33 13.50
C PRO A 237 -4.76 -11.15 12.31
N ILE A 238 -4.21 -10.91 11.12
CA ILE A 238 -4.42 -11.77 9.95
C ILE A 238 -3.07 -12.31 9.49
N ASN A 239 -3.06 -13.47 8.86
CA ASN A 239 -1.86 -14.16 8.38
C ASN A 239 -2.11 -14.80 7.02
N LYS A 240 -1.08 -15.50 6.48
CA LYS A 240 -1.21 -16.23 5.22
C LYS A 240 -2.38 -17.22 5.28
N GLY A 241 -3.26 -17.14 4.28
CA GLY A 241 -4.47 -17.95 4.19
C GLY A 241 -5.73 -17.22 4.66
N ASP A 242 -5.65 -16.12 5.40
CA ASP A 242 -6.81 -15.30 5.78
C ASP A 242 -7.22 -14.32 4.66
N SER A 243 -6.35 -14.09 3.66
CA SER A 243 -6.64 -13.25 2.48
C SER A 243 -7.86 -13.76 1.73
N GLY A 244 -8.75 -12.85 1.36
CA GLY A 244 -10.05 -13.15 0.75
C GLY A 244 -11.17 -13.45 1.74
N GLY A 245 -10.84 -13.72 3.00
CA GLY A 245 -11.82 -13.87 4.08
C GLY A 245 -12.43 -12.53 4.50
N PRO A 246 -13.60 -12.55 5.17
CA PRO A 246 -14.30 -11.35 5.59
C PRO A 246 -13.76 -10.77 6.90
N THR A 247 -13.82 -9.45 7.00
CA THR A 247 -13.81 -8.70 8.26
C THR A 247 -15.23 -8.28 8.59
N PHE A 248 -15.73 -8.62 9.77
CA PHE A 248 -17.09 -8.35 10.23
C PHE A 248 -17.17 -7.22 11.23
N ASP A 249 -18.31 -6.52 11.26
CA ASP A 249 -18.74 -5.73 12.41
C ASP A 249 -19.39 -6.63 13.49
N LEU A 250 -19.78 -6.04 14.63
CA LEU A 250 -20.45 -6.76 15.71
C LEU A 250 -21.90 -7.15 15.41
N ASN A 251 -22.45 -6.76 14.25
CA ASN A 251 -23.77 -7.17 13.78
C ASN A 251 -23.69 -8.34 12.79
N GLY A 252 -22.49 -8.84 12.51
CA GLY A 252 -22.25 -9.92 11.53
C GLY A 252 -22.31 -9.48 10.07
N ASN A 253 -22.20 -8.16 9.79
CA ASN A 253 -22.06 -7.66 8.42
C ASN A 253 -20.59 -7.55 8.04
N VAL A 254 -20.28 -7.85 6.80
CA VAL A 254 -18.91 -7.72 6.25
C VAL A 254 -18.60 -6.25 6.02
N VAL A 255 -17.66 -5.71 6.77
CA VAL A 255 -17.14 -4.33 6.60
C VAL A 255 -15.96 -4.26 5.63
N GLY A 256 -15.30 -5.39 5.37
CA GLY A 256 -14.21 -5.47 4.40
C GLY A 256 -13.78 -6.89 4.09
N VAL A 257 -12.91 -7.03 3.07
CA VAL A 257 -12.27 -8.29 2.67
C VAL A 257 -10.80 -8.22 3.05
N ASN A 258 -10.32 -9.14 3.88
CA ASN A 258 -8.93 -9.24 4.28
C ASN A 258 -8.03 -9.34 3.05
N MET A 259 -7.07 -8.45 2.92
CA MET A 259 -6.22 -8.38 1.74
C MET A 259 -4.77 -8.72 2.05
N MET A 260 -4.14 -7.96 2.93
CA MET A 260 -2.71 -8.07 3.22
C MET A 260 -2.35 -7.56 4.62
N ILE A 261 -1.12 -7.87 5.03
CA ILE A 261 -0.48 -7.27 6.22
C ILE A 261 0.72 -6.44 5.82
N PHE A 262 1.03 -5.42 6.61
CA PHE A 262 2.35 -4.79 6.59
C PHE A 262 3.19 -5.46 7.68
N SER A 263 4.28 -6.12 7.28
CA SER A 263 5.11 -6.88 8.21
C SER A 263 6.56 -7.01 7.74
N PRO A 264 7.54 -6.55 8.51
CA PRO A 264 8.96 -6.80 8.24
C PRO A 264 9.37 -8.26 8.42
N SER A 265 8.64 -9.02 9.25
CA SER A 265 8.97 -10.41 9.63
C SER A 265 8.12 -11.47 8.90
N GLY A 266 7.08 -11.04 8.14
CA GLY A 266 6.12 -11.92 7.48
C GLY A 266 4.98 -12.46 8.35
N GLY A 267 4.94 -12.15 9.66
CA GLY A 267 3.82 -12.43 10.56
C GLY A 267 3.08 -11.16 10.96
N SER A 268 1.86 -11.27 11.49
CA SER A 268 1.08 -10.13 11.94
C SER A 268 1.77 -9.36 13.07
N ILE A 269 1.84 -8.03 12.91
CA ILE A 269 2.32 -7.07 13.93
C ILE A 269 1.23 -6.06 14.31
N GLY A 270 -0.07 -6.36 14.03
CA GLY A 270 -1.18 -5.46 14.30
C GLY A 270 -1.39 -4.40 13.21
N ILE A 271 -0.83 -4.59 12.01
CA ILE A 271 -1.09 -3.72 10.86
C ILE A 271 -1.57 -4.59 9.71
N ALA A 272 -2.88 -4.59 9.51
CA ALA A 272 -3.56 -5.35 8.48
C ALA A 272 -4.49 -4.43 7.68
N PHE A 273 -4.75 -4.81 6.44
CA PHE A 273 -5.57 -4.04 5.50
C PHE A 273 -6.68 -4.90 4.92
N ALA A 274 -7.86 -4.31 4.84
CA ALA A 274 -9.03 -4.91 4.23
C ALA A 274 -9.62 -3.98 3.15
N ILE A 275 -10.15 -4.56 2.08
CA ILE A 275 -10.86 -3.85 1.01
C ILE A 275 -12.26 -3.49 1.55
N PRO A 276 -12.66 -2.21 1.59
CA PRO A 276 -13.94 -1.80 2.17
C PRO A 276 -15.16 -2.43 1.49
N ALA A 277 -16.21 -2.71 2.25
CA ALA A 277 -17.47 -3.31 1.76
C ALA A 277 -18.10 -2.50 0.61
N ALA A 278 -17.97 -1.17 0.60
CA ALA A 278 -18.48 -0.32 -0.49
C ALA A 278 -17.77 -0.63 -1.82
N THR A 279 -16.44 -0.78 -1.81
CA THR A 279 -15.64 -1.20 -2.97
C THR A 279 -16.04 -2.60 -3.42
N VAL A 280 -16.14 -3.55 -2.47
CA VAL A 280 -16.57 -4.93 -2.75
C VAL A 280 -17.92 -4.94 -3.46
N ARG A 281 -18.91 -4.21 -2.95
CA ARG A 281 -20.26 -4.13 -3.54
C ARG A 281 -20.21 -3.65 -4.98
N THR A 282 -19.49 -2.57 -5.24
CA THR A 282 -19.39 -1.96 -6.58
C THR A 282 -18.68 -2.89 -7.57
N VAL A 283 -17.55 -3.47 -7.15
CA VAL A 283 -16.74 -4.36 -8.00
C VAL A 283 -17.49 -5.65 -8.29
N ILE A 284 -18.01 -6.33 -7.28
CA ILE A 284 -18.70 -7.61 -7.43
C ILE A 284 -19.97 -7.49 -8.29
N SER A 285 -20.73 -6.37 -8.17
CA SER A 285 -21.87 -6.13 -9.05
C SER A 285 -21.41 -6.05 -10.52
N GLN A 286 -20.33 -5.32 -10.82
CA GLN A 286 -19.82 -5.22 -12.19
C GLN A 286 -19.26 -6.55 -12.71
N LEU A 287 -18.51 -7.29 -11.88
CA LEU A 287 -18.00 -8.62 -12.24
C LEU A 287 -19.12 -9.59 -12.56
N ARG A 288 -20.24 -9.56 -11.79
CA ARG A 288 -21.39 -10.40 -12.03
C ARG A 288 -22.15 -9.99 -13.31
N ASP A 289 -22.38 -8.70 -13.49
CA ASP A 289 -23.29 -8.20 -14.53
C ASP A 289 -22.58 -8.03 -15.88
N LYS A 290 -21.26 -7.71 -15.88
CA LYS A 290 -20.47 -7.40 -17.09
C LYS A 290 -19.27 -8.31 -17.33
N GLY A 291 -18.86 -9.10 -16.33
CA GLY A 291 -17.64 -9.92 -16.38
C GLY A 291 -16.34 -9.14 -16.24
N SER A 292 -16.40 -7.82 -16.08
CA SER A 292 -15.23 -6.94 -15.90
C SER A 292 -15.61 -5.68 -15.16
N VAL A 293 -14.60 -4.99 -14.61
CA VAL A 293 -14.78 -3.69 -13.95
C VAL A 293 -14.35 -2.58 -14.89
N SER A 294 -15.29 -1.73 -15.27
CA SER A 294 -15.03 -0.53 -16.07
C SER A 294 -14.63 0.64 -15.19
N ARG A 295 -13.50 1.27 -15.47
CA ARG A 295 -12.99 2.45 -14.76
C ARG A 295 -12.73 3.58 -15.74
N GLY A 296 -13.09 4.79 -15.33
CA GLY A 296 -12.66 5.99 -16.06
C GLY A 296 -11.14 6.11 -16.07
N TRP A 297 -10.62 6.52 -17.18
CA TRP A 297 -9.21 6.71 -17.42
C TRP A 297 -8.92 8.08 -18.01
N LEU A 298 -8.03 8.81 -17.37
CA LEU A 298 -7.60 10.13 -17.84
C LEU A 298 -6.42 10.05 -18.81
N GLY A 299 -5.58 9.02 -18.67
CA GLY A 299 -4.39 8.85 -19.50
C GLY A 299 -3.29 9.86 -19.15
N VAL A 300 -2.93 9.95 -17.90
CA VAL A 300 -1.82 10.78 -17.38
C VAL A 300 -0.97 9.99 -16.40
N GLN A 301 0.35 10.24 -16.43
CA GLN A 301 1.24 9.90 -15.33
C GLN A 301 1.23 11.09 -14.38
N ILE A 302 0.95 10.85 -13.11
CA ILE A 302 0.82 11.89 -12.10
C ILE A 302 1.75 11.63 -10.90
N GLN A 303 2.12 12.69 -10.22
CA GLN A 303 2.87 12.63 -8.97
C GLN A 303 2.34 13.65 -7.95
N PRO A 304 2.65 13.45 -6.64
CA PRO A 304 2.32 14.42 -5.60
C PRO A 304 3.02 15.77 -5.83
N VAL A 305 2.35 16.85 -5.45
CA VAL A 305 2.94 18.18 -5.37
C VAL A 305 3.58 18.32 -3.99
N THR A 306 4.92 18.27 -3.92
CA THR A 306 5.68 18.55 -2.68
C THR A 306 5.74 20.05 -2.40
N ALA A 307 6.22 20.45 -1.21
CA ALA A 307 6.40 21.88 -0.88
C ALA A 307 7.36 22.55 -1.85
N GLU A 308 8.47 21.90 -2.19
CA GLU A 308 9.48 22.41 -3.12
C GLU A 308 8.91 22.56 -4.54
N ILE A 309 8.10 21.59 -5.00
CA ILE A 309 7.42 21.66 -6.30
C ILE A 309 6.43 22.84 -6.29
N ALA A 310 5.67 23.01 -5.21
CA ALA A 310 4.73 24.11 -5.06
C ALA A 310 5.43 25.47 -5.14
N ASP A 311 6.58 25.63 -4.46
CA ASP A 311 7.39 26.86 -4.49
C ASP A 311 7.89 27.17 -5.91
N VAL A 312 8.42 26.15 -6.62
CA VAL A 312 8.91 26.35 -8.00
C VAL A 312 7.79 26.71 -8.97
N LEU A 313 6.61 26.08 -8.81
CA LEU A 313 5.44 26.35 -9.65
C LEU A 313 4.62 27.55 -9.18
N SER A 314 5.06 28.26 -8.12
CA SER A 314 4.39 29.42 -7.53
C SER A 314 2.92 29.11 -7.10
N LEU A 315 2.72 27.93 -6.54
CA LEU A 315 1.43 27.53 -5.98
C LEU A 315 1.32 28.05 -4.53
N GLU A 316 0.12 28.46 -4.13
CA GLU A 316 -0.13 28.94 -2.75
C GLU A 316 0.03 27.81 -1.70
N GLN A 317 -0.23 26.58 -2.08
CA GLN A 317 -0.16 25.42 -1.20
C GLN A 317 0.31 24.18 -1.98
N PRO A 318 0.96 23.18 -1.33
CA PRO A 318 1.37 21.94 -1.94
C PRO A 318 0.16 21.01 -2.11
N GLN A 319 -0.75 21.35 -3.03
CA GLN A 319 -1.98 20.62 -3.32
C GLN A 319 -2.11 20.35 -4.82
N GLY A 320 -2.90 19.32 -5.14
CA GLY A 320 -3.13 18.90 -6.51
C GLY A 320 -2.32 17.69 -6.93
N ALA A 321 -2.42 17.35 -8.20
CA ALA A 321 -1.65 16.30 -8.84
C ALA A 321 -0.85 16.88 -10.00
N LEU A 322 0.47 16.79 -9.93
CA LEU A 322 1.35 17.23 -11.00
C LEU A 322 1.34 16.19 -12.13
N VAL A 323 1.05 16.61 -13.35
CA VAL A 323 1.10 15.79 -14.55
C VAL A 323 2.56 15.66 -14.99
N ALA A 324 3.14 14.48 -14.78
CA ALA A 324 4.48 14.18 -15.26
C ALA A 324 4.47 14.01 -16.79
N GLU A 325 3.49 13.26 -17.31
CA GLU A 325 3.28 13.11 -18.74
C GLU A 325 1.85 12.67 -19.07
N PRO A 326 1.18 13.30 -20.06
CA PRO A 326 -0.02 12.72 -20.68
C PRO A 326 0.37 11.54 -21.58
N VAL A 327 -0.37 10.45 -21.48
CA VAL A 327 -0.20 9.31 -22.38
C VAL A 327 -0.54 9.72 -23.82
N ALA A 328 0.35 9.42 -24.76
CA ALA A 328 0.15 9.73 -26.17
C ALA A 328 -1.19 9.16 -26.67
N ASP A 329 -1.96 9.96 -27.41
CA ASP A 329 -3.30 9.60 -27.88
C ASP A 329 -4.34 9.30 -26.79
N GLY A 330 -3.99 9.53 -25.52
CA GLY A 330 -4.89 9.40 -24.38
C GLY A 330 -5.92 10.53 -24.29
N PRO A 331 -6.94 10.36 -23.44
CA PRO A 331 -7.99 11.38 -23.25
C PRO A 331 -7.47 12.75 -22.85
N ALA A 332 -6.53 12.81 -21.90
CA ALA A 332 -5.94 14.04 -21.42
C ALA A 332 -5.11 14.73 -22.50
N ALA A 333 -4.28 13.99 -23.24
CA ALA A 333 -3.48 14.54 -24.35
C ALA A 333 -4.36 15.13 -25.42
N LYS A 334 -5.45 14.44 -25.82
CA LYS A 334 -6.44 14.93 -26.80
C LYS A 334 -7.16 16.18 -26.35
N ALA A 335 -7.36 16.34 -25.05
CA ALA A 335 -8.00 17.51 -24.46
C ALA A 335 -7.02 18.68 -24.23
N GLY A 336 -5.72 18.50 -24.48
CA GLY A 336 -4.71 19.55 -24.34
C GLY A 336 -4.12 19.70 -22.93
N VAL A 337 -4.20 18.65 -22.11
CA VAL A 337 -3.42 18.56 -20.86
C VAL A 337 -1.95 18.34 -21.22
N LEU A 338 -1.06 19.05 -20.56
CA LEU A 338 0.38 19.06 -20.84
C LEU A 338 1.17 18.56 -19.62
N SER A 339 2.42 18.14 -19.86
CA SER A 339 3.40 17.92 -18.82
C SER A 339 3.67 19.22 -18.05
N GLY A 340 3.76 19.15 -16.72
CA GLY A 340 3.91 20.33 -15.86
C GLY A 340 2.59 20.96 -15.38
N ASP A 341 1.44 20.55 -15.92
CA ASP A 341 0.13 20.97 -15.42
C ASP A 341 -0.10 20.43 -13.99
N VAL A 342 -0.71 21.23 -13.12
CA VAL A 342 -1.19 20.76 -11.82
C VAL A 342 -2.70 20.66 -11.85
N ILE A 343 -3.25 19.47 -11.75
CA ILE A 343 -4.69 19.26 -11.66
C ILE A 343 -5.15 19.59 -10.23
N ALA A 344 -5.83 20.72 -10.07
CA ALA A 344 -6.26 21.25 -8.79
C ALA A 344 -7.72 20.93 -8.46
N SER A 345 -8.57 20.63 -9.46
CA SER A 345 -9.97 20.27 -9.24
C SER A 345 -10.52 19.35 -10.33
N VAL A 346 -11.57 18.57 -9.99
CA VAL A 346 -12.38 17.77 -10.91
C VAL A 346 -13.85 18.10 -10.67
N ASN A 347 -14.56 18.57 -11.69
CA ASN A 347 -15.97 19.00 -11.60
C ASN A 347 -16.21 19.99 -10.45
N GLY A 348 -15.27 20.92 -10.23
CA GLY A 348 -15.32 21.92 -9.15
C GLY A 348 -14.99 21.40 -7.75
N LYS A 349 -14.71 20.11 -7.57
CA LYS A 349 -14.24 19.55 -6.30
C LYS A 349 -12.73 19.61 -6.25
N ALA A 350 -12.18 20.18 -5.17
CA ALA A 350 -10.74 20.30 -4.99
C ALA A 350 -10.04 18.93 -4.95
N VAL A 351 -8.93 18.82 -5.65
CA VAL A 351 -7.99 17.70 -5.65
C VAL A 351 -6.86 18.06 -4.69
N LYS A 352 -6.82 17.39 -3.54
CA LYS A 352 -5.76 17.61 -2.54
C LYS A 352 -4.44 16.95 -2.93
N ASP A 353 -4.52 15.79 -3.57
CA ASP A 353 -3.37 14.98 -3.96
C ASP A 353 -3.69 14.06 -5.14
N ALA A 354 -2.67 13.35 -5.63
CA ALA A 354 -2.78 12.40 -6.75
C ALA A 354 -3.76 11.24 -6.47
N VAL A 355 -3.94 10.85 -5.20
CA VAL A 355 -4.85 9.77 -4.80
C VAL A 355 -6.30 10.21 -4.96
N VAL A 356 -6.61 11.42 -4.49
CA VAL A 356 -7.96 12.01 -4.64
C VAL A 356 -8.32 12.14 -6.11
N LEU A 357 -7.37 12.55 -6.97
CA LEU A 357 -7.57 12.59 -8.42
C LEU A 357 -7.86 11.20 -8.98
N SER A 358 -6.99 10.22 -8.69
CA SER A 358 -7.13 8.86 -9.18
C SER A 358 -8.48 8.25 -8.81
N LYS A 359 -8.91 8.44 -7.55
CA LYS A 359 -10.22 7.98 -7.06
C LYS A 359 -11.39 8.66 -7.77
N ALA A 360 -11.31 9.98 -7.99
CA ALA A 360 -12.37 10.72 -8.67
C ALA A 360 -12.52 10.26 -10.14
N ILE A 361 -11.42 10.02 -10.83
CA ILE A 361 -11.40 9.58 -12.23
C ILE A 361 -11.84 8.13 -12.36
N SER A 362 -11.25 7.20 -11.58
CA SER A 362 -11.58 5.77 -11.65
C SER A 362 -13.02 5.48 -11.22
N GLY A 363 -13.58 6.28 -10.32
CA GLY A 363 -14.98 6.19 -9.89
C GLY A 363 -15.99 6.76 -10.90
N THR A 364 -15.53 7.40 -11.98
CA THR A 364 -16.39 7.97 -13.01
C THR A 364 -16.46 7.01 -14.22
N ALA A 365 -17.65 6.82 -14.79
CA ALA A 365 -17.82 5.90 -15.92
C ALA A 365 -17.03 6.37 -17.14
N PRO A 366 -16.43 5.45 -17.93
CA PRO A 366 -15.84 5.77 -19.23
C PRO A 366 -16.83 6.48 -20.14
N GLY A 367 -16.34 7.38 -21.02
CA GLY A 367 -17.16 8.22 -21.89
C GLY A 367 -17.77 9.45 -21.23
N THR A 368 -17.72 9.55 -19.88
CA THR A 368 -18.20 10.73 -19.17
C THR A 368 -17.23 11.89 -19.34
N SER A 369 -17.74 13.08 -19.67
CA SER A 369 -16.94 14.31 -19.69
C SER A 369 -16.75 14.84 -18.26
N VAL A 370 -15.52 15.11 -17.88
CA VAL A 370 -15.15 15.75 -16.62
C VAL A 370 -14.46 17.08 -16.89
N ARG A 371 -14.75 18.08 -16.07
CA ARG A 371 -14.07 19.38 -16.10
C ARG A 371 -12.92 19.37 -15.11
N LEU A 372 -11.70 19.48 -15.63
CA LEU A 372 -10.49 19.63 -14.84
C LEU A 372 -10.20 21.12 -14.61
N GLY A 373 -9.97 21.52 -13.36
CA GLY A 373 -9.30 22.78 -13.07
C GLY A 373 -7.80 22.53 -13.02
N VAL A 374 -7.07 23.16 -13.93
CA VAL A 374 -5.65 22.95 -14.13
C VAL A 374 -4.91 24.26 -13.87
N ILE A 375 -3.81 24.21 -13.13
CA ILE A 375 -2.89 25.32 -12.98
C ILE A 375 -1.71 25.08 -13.94
N ARG A 376 -1.54 26.00 -14.93
CA ARG A 376 -0.49 26.00 -15.92
C ARG A 376 0.23 27.33 -15.86
N GLU A 377 1.55 27.33 -15.61
CA GLU A 377 2.37 28.56 -15.49
C GLU A 377 1.75 29.59 -14.51
N GLY A 378 1.23 29.10 -13.37
CA GLY A 378 0.61 29.93 -12.35
C GLY A 378 -0.80 30.45 -12.68
N LYS A 379 -1.42 30.04 -13.81
CA LYS A 379 -2.76 30.45 -14.22
C LYS A 379 -3.74 29.28 -14.19
N GLU A 380 -4.90 29.53 -13.60
CA GLU A 380 -5.98 28.54 -13.63
C GLU A 380 -6.63 28.50 -15.03
N GLN A 381 -6.87 27.29 -15.51
CA GLN A 381 -7.56 26.98 -16.75
C GLN A 381 -8.54 25.82 -16.52
N ALA A 382 -9.65 25.84 -17.24
CA ALA A 382 -10.60 24.73 -17.24
C ALA A 382 -10.43 23.92 -18.54
N ILE A 383 -10.26 22.60 -18.39
CA ILE A 383 -10.13 21.67 -19.53
C ILE A 383 -11.21 20.61 -19.39
N ASP A 384 -12.08 20.48 -20.38
CA ASP A 384 -13.08 19.42 -20.43
C ASP A 384 -12.48 18.18 -21.08
N VAL A 385 -12.51 17.04 -20.40
CA VAL A 385 -11.93 15.77 -20.85
C VAL A 385 -12.99 14.68 -20.85
N ALA A 386 -13.21 14.04 -22.00
CA ALA A 386 -14.00 12.82 -22.07
C ALA A 386 -13.14 11.64 -21.63
N LEU A 387 -13.50 11.00 -20.51
CA LEU A 387 -12.72 9.89 -19.95
C LEU A 387 -12.72 8.69 -20.89
N GLY A 388 -11.57 8.07 -21.07
CA GLY A 388 -11.44 6.76 -21.67
C GLY A 388 -11.78 5.63 -20.70
N GLU A 389 -11.75 4.40 -21.19
CA GLU A 389 -11.74 3.21 -20.34
C GLU A 389 -10.29 2.85 -19.99
N LEU A 390 -10.05 2.54 -18.72
CA LEU A 390 -8.72 2.13 -18.28
C LEU A 390 -8.31 0.86 -19.04
N PRO A 391 -7.19 0.89 -19.79
CA PRO A 391 -6.73 -0.29 -20.52
C PRO A 391 -6.49 -1.44 -19.53
N VAL A 392 -7.14 -2.57 -19.76
CA VAL A 392 -6.80 -3.81 -19.06
C VAL A 392 -5.44 -4.21 -19.60
N ALA A 393 -4.38 -4.09 -18.80
CA ALA A 393 -3.08 -4.64 -19.14
C ALA A 393 -3.27 -6.14 -19.37
N SER A 394 -3.33 -6.56 -20.64
CA SER A 394 -3.30 -7.98 -20.96
C SER A 394 -1.98 -8.50 -20.40
N SER A 395 -2.02 -9.54 -19.60
CA SER A 395 -0.84 -10.22 -19.02
C SER A 395 0.15 -10.73 -20.09
N ALA A 396 -0.11 -10.47 -21.37
CA ALA A 396 0.75 -10.77 -22.50
C ALA A 396 1.78 -9.67 -22.83
N ALA A 397 1.61 -8.42 -22.34
CA ALA A 397 2.54 -7.33 -22.65
C ALA A 397 3.76 -7.24 -21.72
N SER A 398 3.85 -8.13 -20.70
CA SER A 398 5.01 -8.23 -19.80
C SER A 398 6.05 -9.28 -20.25
N GLN A 399 5.99 -9.75 -21.50
CA GLN A 399 6.81 -10.88 -21.97
C GLN A 399 7.87 -10.52 -23.01
N GLU A 400 8.27 -9.28 -23.16
CA GLU A 400 9.48 -9.00 -23.93
C GLU A 400 10.37 -8.02 -23.15
N GLN A 401 11.03 -8.52 -22.10
CA GLN A 401 12.37 -8.05 -21.78
C GLN A 401 13.34 -8.94 -22.59
N PRO A 402 14.10 -8.38 -23.52
CA PRO A 402 15.22 -9.08 -24.11
C PRO A 402 16.17 -9.44 -22.97
N GLY A 403 16.60 -10.72 -22.95
CA GLY A 403 17.60 -11.18 -22.00
C GLY A 403 18.76 -10.22 -21.94
N GLN A 404 19.10 -9.72 -20.78
CA GLN A 404 20.37 -9.09 -20.49
C GLN A 404 21.44 -10.18 -20.66
N GLU A 405 21.98 -10.31 -21.87
CA GLU A 405 23.32 -10.81 -22.04
C GLU A 405 24.21 -9.83 -21.28
N GLN A 406 24.85 -10.35 -20.23
CA GLN A 406 25.96 -9.67 -19.57
C GLN A 406 27.10 -9.55 -20.60
N HIS A 407 27.09 -8.48 -21.37
CA HIS A 407 28.28 -7.97 -21.99
C HIS A 407 29.05 -7.25 -20.88
N GLU A 408 30.25 -7.72 -20.61
CA GLU A 408 31.27 -6.90 -19.97
C GLU A 408 31.32 -5.57 -20.75
N PRO A 409 31.27 -4.41 -20.05
CA PRO A 409 31.33 -3.15 -20.74
C PRO A 409 32.74 -3.01 -21.33
N ASP A 410 32.85 -3.05 -22.66
CA ASP A 410 33.96 -2.40 -23.35
C ASP A 410 33.96 -0.95 -22.88
N GLU A 411 35.12 -0.46 -22.43
CA GLU A 411 35.31 0.92 -22.02
C GLU A 411 34.76 1.84 -23.11
N PRO A 412 33.75 2.70 -22.83
CA PRO A 412 33.24 3.62 -23.83
C PRO A 412 34.33 4.64 -24.16
N GLU A 413 34.62 4.77 -25.44
CA GLU A 413 35.48 5.83 -25.94
C GLU A 413 34.98 7.18 -25.40
N THR A 414 35.92 7.94 -24.88
CA THR A 414 35.75 9.26 -24.25
C THR A 414 35.28 10.31 -25.28
N MET A 415 34.04 10.27 -25.70
CA MET A 415 33.39 11.36 -26.41
C MET A 415 32.25 11.95 -25.55
N GLY A 416 32.49 13.14 -25.01
CA GLY A 416 31.42 13.98 -24.46
C GLY A 416 31.11 13.83 -22.99
N ARG A 417 32.05 13.35 -22.13
CA ARG A 417 31.91 13.46 -20.68
C ARG A 417 32.12 14.90 -20.26
N ALA A 418 31.02 15.57 -19.86
CA ALA A 418 31.16 16.85 -19.15
C ALA A 418 30.97 16.57 -17.66
N ASP A 419 31.96 16.99 -16.91
CA ASP A 419 31.98 16.90 -15.46
C ASP A 419 31.10 18.03 -14.88
N ALA A 420 29.89 17.70 -14.47
CA ALA A 420 29.05 18.56 -13.64
C ALA A 420 29.41 18.33 -12.16
N SER A 421 30.72 18.38 -11.86
CA SER A 421 31.32 18.08 -10.55
C SER A 421 30.68 18.86 -9.40
N ASP A 422 30.27 20.10 -9.65
CA ASP A 422 29.59 20.94 -8.66
C ASP A 422 28.19 20.39 -8.27
N LEU A 423 27.54 19.63 -9.14
CA LEU A 423 26.21 19.03 -8.91
C LEU A 423 26.31 17.60 -8.35
N GLY A 424 27.48 16.97 -8.52
CA GLY A 424 27.71 15.59 -8.11
C GLY A 424 27.15 14.54 -9.05
N LEU A 425 26.96 14.87 -10.33
CA LEU A 425 26.53 13.94 -11.36
C LEU A 425 27.57 13.83 -12.48
N GLU A 426 27.86 12.61 -12.91
CA GLU A 426 28.51 12.34 -14.18
C GLU A 426 27.46 12.15 -15.27
N LEU A 427 27.57 12.88 -16.37
CA LEU A 427 26.53 13.04 -17.35
C LEU A 427 27.04 12.81 -18.78
N ALA A 428 26.19 12.25 -19.65
CA ALA A 428 26.44 12.14 -21.09
C ALA A 428 25.17 12.46 -21.90
N PRO A 429 25.29 12.87 -23.18
CA PRO A 429 24.13 12.98 -24.05
C PRO A 429 23.43 11.63 -24.22
N ALA A 430 22.11 11.60 -24.13
CA ALA A 430 21.34 10.36 -24.24
C ALA A 430 21.57 9.62 -25.57
N GLY A 431 21.72 10.36 -26.67
CA GLY A 431 22.00 9.78 -27.99
C GLY A 431 23.36 9.07 -28.12
N SER A 432 24.27 9.24 -27.14
CA SER A 432 25.55 8.53 -27.11
C SER A 432 25.49 7.19 -26.32
N ILE A 433 24.39 6.92 -25.64
CA ILE A 433 24.20 5.73 -24.78
C ILE A 433 23.13 4.82 -25.36
N THR A 434 23.48 3.58 -25.66
CA THR A 434 22.55 2.59 -26.19
C THR A 434 21.38 2.36 -25.24
N GLY A 435 20.16 2.52 -25.73
CA GLY A 435 18.91 2.34 -24.92
C GLY A 435 18.45 3.59 -24.17
N ALA A 436 19.24 4.67 -24.12
CA ALA A 436 18.83 5.91 -23.44
C ALA A 436 17.97 6.85 -24.30
N GLY A 437 17.75 6.55 -25.59
CA GLY A 437 17.00 7.37 -26.53
C GLY A 437 17.82 8.52 -27.11
N GLU A 438 17.18 9.36 -27.92
CA GLU A 438 17.88 10.43 -28.68
C GLU A 438 17.87 11.80 -27.96
N GLN A 439 17.06 11.95 -26.92
CA GLN A 439 16.84 13.23 -26.25
C GLN A 439 17.20 13.17 -24.78
N GLY A 440 17.81 14.24 -24.29
CA GLY A 440 18.13 14.41 -22.88
C GLY A 440 19.58 14.09 -22.53
N VAL A 441 19.86 14.10 -21.22
CA VAL A 441 21.17 13.89 -20.62
C VAL A 441 21.06 12.73 -19.63
N VAL A 442 21.88 11.69 -19.81
CA VAL A 442 21.87 10.47 -18.98
C VAL A 442 22.75 10.66 -17.75
N VAL A 443 22.29 10.20 -16.62
CA VAL A 443 23.05 10.08 -15.37
C VAL A 443 23.88 8.80 -15.41
N LEU A 444 25.20 8.93 -15.51
CA LEU A 444 26.14 7.81 -15.56
C LEU A 444 26.66 7.42 -14.18
N ASP A 445 26.91 8.42 -13.32
CA ASP A 445 27.36 8.22 -11.95
C ASP A 445 26.84 9.32 -11.03
N ILE A 446 26.71 8.99 -9.74
CA ILE A 446 26.22 9.90 -8.70
C ILE A 446 27.25 9.92 -7.57
N ASN A 447 27.94 11.06 -7.41
CA ASN A 447 28.84 11.26 -6.30
C ASN A 447 28.02 11.44 -5.00
N PRO A 448 28.18 10.56 -3.99
CA PRO A 448 27.39 10.64 -2.75
C PRO A 448 27.58 11.94 -1.95
N ALA A 449 28.67 12.69 -2.20
CA ALA A 449 28.94 13.97 -1.58
C ALA A 449 28.44 15.16 -2.42
N GLY A 450 27.85 14.91 -3.57
CA GLY A 450 27.35 15.93 -4.48
C GLY A 450 26.04 16.57 -4.01
N LEU A 451 25.80 17.79 -4.47
CA LEU A 451 24.60 18.58 -4.09
C LEU A 451 23.28 17.87 -4.45
N TRP A 452 23.27 17.06 -5.51
CA TRP A 452 22.07 16.38 -6.02
C TRP A 452 21.99 14.88 -5.63
N ALA A 453 22.95 14.37 -4.85
CA ALA A 453 23.02 12.95 -4.49
C ALA A 453 21.76 12.43 -3.78
N GLU A 454 21.15 13.27 -2.92
CA GLU A 454 19.96 12.89 -2.12
C GLU A 454 18.62 13.24 -2.81
N GLN A 455 18.67 13.77 -4.04
CA GLN A 455 17.46 14.23 -4.75
C GLN A 455 16.72 13.11 -5.49
N GLY A 456 17.10 11.87 -5.25
CA GLY A 456 16.40 10.69 -5.79
C GLY A 456 16.74 10.39 -7.25
N PHE A 457 17.88 10.85 -7.77
CA PHE A 457 18.41 10.38 -9.05
C PHE A 457 18.83 8.92 -8.97
N SER A 458 18.73 8.23 -10.09
CA SER A 458 19.22 6.87 -10.26
C SER A 458 20.13 6.77 -11.48
N LEU A 459 21.04 5.81 -11.46
CA LEU A 459 21.86 5.52 -12.65
C LEU A 459 20.96 5.16 -13.82
N GLY A 460 21.22 5.73 -14.99
CA GLY A 460 20.41 5.56 -16.19
C GLY A 460 19.21 6.50 -16.31
N ASP A 461 18.92 7.34 -15.31
CA ASP A 461 17.91 8.40 -15.45
C ASP A 461 18.30 9.36 -16.56
N VAL A 462 17.32 9.80 -17.35
CA VAL A 462 17.52 10.76 -18.44
C VAL A 462 16.86 12.07 -18.08
N ILE A 463 17.64 13.12 -17.92
CA ILE A 463 17.18 14.50 -17.70
C ILE A 463 16.74 15.07 -19.03
N LEU A 464 15.44 15.35 -19.18
CA LEU A 464 14.85 15.84 -20.43
C LEU A 464 14.68 17.36 -20.44
N GLU A 465 14.33 17.92 -19.26
CA GLU A 465 14.03 19.36 -19.14
C GLU A 465 14.53 19.91 -17.80
N VAL A 466 14.91 21.18 -17.82
CA VAL A 466 15.29 21.99 -16.66
C VAL A 466 14.40 23.22 -16.64
N SER A 467 13.50 23.34 -15.65
CA SER A 467 12.55 24.45 -15.51
C SER A 467 11.77 24.73 -16.80
N GLY A 468 11.29 23.68 -17.49
CA GLY A 468 10.50 23.76 -18.74
C GLY A 468 11.31 23.97 -20.02
N LYS A 469 12.66 24.02 -19.94
CA LYS A 469 13.54 24.08 -21.10
C LYS A 469 14.13 22.72 -21.39
N SER A 470 13.96 22.18 -22.59
CA SER A 470 14.58 20.90 -23.00
C SER A 470 16.09 21.03 -23.02
N VAL A 471 16.78 19.98 -22.58
CA VAL A 471 18.24 19.86 -22.60
C VAL A 471 18.64 18.61 -23.37
N LYS A 472 19.73 18.67 -24.13
CA LYS A 472 20.23 17.55 -24.93
C LYS A 472 21.68 17.21 -24.63
N THR A 473 22.42 18.15 -24.05
CA THR A 473 23.83 17.95 -23.68
C THR A 473 24.09 18.39 -22.25
N PRO A 474 25.16 17.87 -21.59
CA PRO A 474 25.58 18.29 -20.25
C PRO A 474 25.87 19.80 -20.17
N GLU A 475 26.39 20.40 -21.26
CA GLU A 475 26.70 21.83 -21.31
C GLU A 475 25.43 22.69 -21.31
N GLU A 476 24.36 22.23 -21.99
CA GLU A 476 23.05 22.90 -21.97
C GLU A 476 22.42 22.82 -20.56
N LEU A 477 22.59 21.70 -19.88
CA LEU A 477 22.14 21.54 -18.49
C LEU A 477 22.94 22.47 -17.58
N GLY A 478 24.29 22.52 -17.68
CA GLY A 478 25.14 23.43 -16.92
C GLY A 478 24.79 24.89 -17.15
N SER A 479 24.50 25.27 -18.41
CA SER A 479 24.03 26.62 -18.74
C SER A 479 22.71 26.96 -18.11
N ALA A 480 21.73 26.03 -18.14
CA ALA A 480 20.41 26.23 -17.52
C ALA A 480 20.51 26.38 -15.99
N VAL A 481 21.39 25.60 -15.35
CA VAL A 481 21.68 25.70 -13.91
C VAL A 481 22.30 27.09 -13.60
N SER A 482 23.27 27.53 -14.40
CA SER A 482 23.94 28.84 -14.23
C SER A 482 22.96 30.00 -14.42
N ASP A 483 22.13 29.94 -15.46
CA ASP A 483 21.08 30.94 -15.72
C ASP A 483 20.11 31.06 -14.54
N ALA A 484 19.70 29.92 -13.97
CA ALA A 484 18.83 29.92 -12.83
C ALA A 484 19.46 30.47 -11.55
N ARG A 485 20.76 30.20 -11.30
CA ARG A 485 21.54 30.81 -10.22
C ARG A 485 21.62 32.33 -10.39
N ASN A 486 21.92 32.78 -11.59
CA ASN A 486 21.99 34.20 -11.92
C ASN A 486 20.62 34.91 -11.77
N ALA A 487 19.54 34.19 -12.01
CA ALA A 487 18.18 34.68 -11.77
C ALA A 487 17.73 34.61 -10.30
N GLY A 488 18.61 34.21 -9.37
CA GLY A 488 18.35 34.13 -7.95
C GLY A 488 17.41 32.99 -7.54
N LYS A 489 17.24 32.00 -8.38
CA LYS A 489 16.46 30.81 -8.03
C LYS A 489 17.26 29.96 -7.03
N ARG A 490 16.56 29.30 -6.11
CA ARG A 490 17.14 28.40 -5.10
C ARG A 490 16.98 26.93 -5.45
N ILE A 491 15.93 26.61 -6.21
CA ILE A 491 15.54 25.25 -6.55
C ILE A 491 15.19 25.21 -8.03
N LEU A 492 15.57 24.15 -8.71
CA LEU A 492 15.17 23.80 -10.08
C LEU A 492 14.13 22.70 -10.07
N LEU A 493 13.28 22.71 -11.08
CA LEU A 493 12.40 21.59 -11.41
C LEU A 493 12.96 20.89 -12.64
N LEU A 494 13.30 19.62 -12.50
CA LEU A 494 13.84 18.78 -13.56
C LEU A 494 12.81 17.75 -13.96
N ARG A 495 12.60 17.55 -15.25
CA ARG A 495 11.80 16.44 -15.77
C ARG A 495 12.71 15.31 -16.18
N LEU A 496 12.50 14.15 -15.57
CA LEU A 496 13.33 12.96 -15.74
C LEU A 496 12.50 11.84 -16.36
N ARG A 497 13.20 11.00 -17.12
CA ARG A 497 12.72 9.67 -17.50
C ARG A 497 13.55 8.61 -16.77
N SER A 498 12.86 7.76 -15.98
CA SER A 498 13.43 6.63 -15.24
C SER A 498 12.82 5.35 -15.84
N GLY A 499 13.56 4.66 -16.72
CA GLY A 499 12.98 3.59 -17.55
C GLY A 499 11.85 4.13 -18.42
N ASP A 500 10.63 3.58 -18.26
CA ASP A 500 9.42 4.03 -18.98
C ASP A 500 8.60 5.09 -18.21
N ALA A 501 9.00 5.42 -16.98
CA ALA A 501 8.27 6.37 -16.14
C ALA A 501 8.84 7.77 -16.27
N MET A 502 7.94 8.77 -16.43
CA MET A 502 8.28 10.18 -16.35
C MET A 502 8.02 10.73 -14.95
N ARG A 503 8.91 11.57 -14.46
CA ARG A 503 8.75 12.23 -13.16
C ARG A 503 9.45 13.59 -13.13
N PHE A 504 8.99 14.43 -12.22
CA PHE A 504 9.67 15.67 -11.86
C PHE A 504 10.46 15.50 -10.57
N VAL A 505 11.63 16.08 -10.53
CA VAL A 505 12.50 16.12 -9.35
C VAL A 505 12.90 17.56 -9.09
N THR A 506 12.89 17.95 -7.84
CA THR A 506 13.45 19.25 -7.42
C THR A 506 14.93 19.12 -7.10
N ALA A 507 15.73 20.07 -7.53
CA ALA A 507 17.16 20.08 -7.31
C ALA A 507 17.61 21.44 -6.76
N PRO A 508 18.28 21.49 -5.58
CA PRO A 508 18.78 22.74 -5.01
C PRO A 508 19.93 23.29 -5.86
N LEU A 509 20.10 24.62 -5.83
CA LEU A 509 21.16 25.31 -6.58
C LEU A 509 22.37 25.68 -5.72
N GLY A 510 22.30 25.48 -4.39
CA GLY A 510 23.37 25.82 -3.46
C GLY A 510 23.34 27.28 -3.01
#